data_33a9b025b795f176d215a9a27600b99a
#
_entry.id   33a9b025b795f176d215a9a27600b99a
#
_cell.length_a   1.000
_cell.length_b   1.000
_cell.length_c   1.000
_cell.angle_alpha   90.00
_cell.angle_beta   90.00
_cell.angle_gamma   90.00
#
_symmetry.space_group_name_H-M   'P 1'
#
loop_
_entity.id
_entity.type
_entity.pdbx_description
1 polymer ?
#
loop_
_entity_poly.entity_id
_entity_poly.type
_entity_poly.pdbx_seq_one_letter_code
_entity_poly.pdbx_strand_id
1 'polypeptide(L)'
;MEDIPQPKSEPYAPGDQVQIYLSEADPDATHHGTECVVIDRFEDELPEDSGRELDAYTYRLRPVNTDTPLPVEFRHFDLVPGSG
;
A
#
# COMPACT_ATOMS: atom_id res chain seq x y z
N MET A 1 -14.82 -18.25 -9.86
CA MET A 1 -14.85 -17.40 -8.67
C MET A 1 -13.59 -16.54 -8.67
N GLU A 2 -13.76 -15.25 -8.60
CA GLU A 2 -12.62 -14.37 -8.61
C GLU A 2 -12.12 -14.13 -7.19
N ASP A 3 -10.82 -14.29 -6.99
CA ASP A 3 -10.19 -13.97 -5.73
C ASP A 3 -9.79 -12.51 -5.73
N ILE A 4 -10.38 -11.74 -4.83
CA ILE A 4 -10.00 -10.35 -4.66
C ILE A 4 -8.75 -10.32 -3.77
N PRO A 5 -7.64 -9.73 -4.25
CA PRO A 5 -6.45 -9.64 -3.41
C PRO A 5 -6.75 -8.89 -2.12
N GLN A 6 -6.20 -9.37 -1.01
CA GLN A 6 -6.42 -8.77 0.29
C GLN A 6 -5.11 -8.18 0.82
N PRO A 7 -5.19 -7.08 1.56
CA PRO A 7 -4.00 -6.55 2.22
C PRO A 7 -3.42 -7.56 3.20
N LYS A 8 -2.12 -7.46 3.41
CA LYS A 8 -1.44 -8.29 4.39
C LYS A 8 -2.01 -8.00 5.78
N SER A 9 -2.02 -9.00 6.64
CA SER A 9 -2.54 -8.84 8.00
C SER A 9 -1.56 -8.17 8.95
N GLU A 10 -0.35 -7.93 8.48
CA GLU A 10 0.70 -7.25 9.24
C GLU A 10 1.22 -6.06 8.42
N PRO A 11 1.83 -5.06 9.08
CA PRO A 11 2.41 -3.95 8.33
C PRO A 11 3.48 -4.43 7.36
N TYR A 12 3.54 -3.77 6.20
CA TYR A 12 4.65 -4.01 5.28
C TYR A 12 5.91 -3.36 5.81
N ALA A 13 7.06 -3.88 5.41
CA ALA A 13 8.36 -3.33 5.80
C ALA A 13 9.09 -2.78 4.57
N PRO A 14 10.01 -1.82 4.75
CA PRO A 14 10.84 -1.38 3.63
C PRO A 14 11.52 -2.57 2.95
N GLY A 15 11.46 -2.60 1.63
CA GLY A 15 11.94 -3.72 0.84
C GLY A 15 10.88 -4.72 0.43
N ASP A 16 9.70 -4.67 1.05
CA ASP A 16 8.61 -5.56 0.65
C ASP A 16 8.04 -5.15 -0.69
N GLN A 17 7.71 -6.14 -1.51
CA GLN A 17 7.06 -5.90 -2.79
C GLN A 17 5.55 -5.91 -2.61
N VAL A 18 4.90 -4.89 -3.14
CA VAL A 18 3.44 -4.72 -3.03
C VAL A 18 2.87 -4.33 -4.37
N GLN A 19 1.56 -4.47 -4.49
CA GLN A 19 0.83 -4.00 -5.67
C GLN A 19 -0.23 -3.02 -5.21
N ILE A 20 -0.39 -1.91 -5.94
CA ILE A 20 -1.42 -0.93 -5.63
C ILE A 20 -2.76 -1.44 -6.12
N TYR A 21 -3.75 -1.46 -5.23
CA TYR A 21 -5.09 -1.93 -5.55
C TYR A 21 -6.11 -0.88 -5.10
N LEU A 22 -6.62 -0.13 -6.07
CA LEU A 22 -7.55 0.97 -5.82
C LEU A 22 -8.83 0.79 -6.63
N SER A 23 -9.92 1.37 -6.15
CA SER A 23 -11.17 1.36 -6.91
C SER A 23 -11.13 2.39 -8.03
N GLU A 24 -12.00 2.22 -9.03
CA GLU A 24 -12.07 3.15 -10.15
C GLU A 24 -12.45 4.57 -9.71
N ALA A 25 -13.14 4.69 -8.58
CA ALA A 25 -13.58 5.99 -8.06
C ALA A 25 -12.49 6.71 -7.27
N ASP A 26 -11.38 6.04 -6.99
CA ASP A 26 -10.30 6.63 -6.20
C ASP A 26 -9.56 7.68 -7.03
N PRO A 27 -9.23 8.85 -6.45
CA PRO A 27 -8.47 9.86 -7.18
C PRO A 27 -7.11 9.37 -7.68
N ASP A 28 -6.54 8.38 -7.01
CA ASP A 28 -5.24 7.81 -7.40
C ASP A 28 -5.37 6.53 -8.22
N ALA A 29 -6.55 6.26 -8.77
CA ALA A 29 -6.81 5.01 -9.51
C ALA A 29 -5.87 4.81 -10.70
N THR A 30 -5.24 5.87 -11.19
CA THR A 30 -4.27 5.76 -12.27
C THR A 30 -3.08 4.87 -11.88
N HIS A 31 -2.83 4.70 -10.57
CA HIS A 31 -1.75 3.84 -10.08
C HIS A 31 -2.20 2.41 -9.81
N HIS A 32 -3.49 2.12 -9.99
CA HIS A 32 -4.02 0.78 -9.73
C HIS A 32 -3.27 -0.27 -10.55
N GLY A 33 -2.89 -1.36 -9.90
CA GLY A 33 -2.20 -2.47 -10.55
C GLY A 33 -0.69 -2.31 -10.66
N THR A 34 -0.14 -1.18 -10.21
CA THR A 34 1.30 -0.93 -10.30
C THR A 34 2.05 -1.76 -9.25
N GLU A 35 3.05 -2.50 -9.69
CA GLU A 35 3.93 -3.25 -8.79
C GLU A 35 4.99 -2.32 -8.23
N CYS A 36 5.15 -2.31 -6.92
CA CYS A 36 6.03 -1.38 -6.23
C CYS A 36 6.82 -2.07 -5.14
N VAL A 37 7.85 -1.36 -4.67
CA VAL A 37 8.61 -1.77 -3.48
C VAL A 37 8.42 -0.69 -2.43
N VAL A 38 8.17 -1.10 -1.20
CA VAL A 38 8.07 -0.17 -0.07
C VAL A 38 9.47 0.39 0.22
N ILE A 39 9.60 1.72 0.22
CA ILE A 39 10.89 2.36 0.54
C ILE A 39 10.87 3.01 1.92
N ASP A 40 9.70 3.46 2.38
CA ASP A 40 9.54 4.01 3.73
C ASP A 40 8.16 3.63 4.26
N ARG A 41 8.10 3.50 5.58
CA ARG A 41 6.85 3.26 6.29
C ARG A 41 6.70 4.32 7.37
N PHE A 42 5.53 4.96 7.40
CA PHE A 42 5.21 5.97 8.39
C PHE A 42 4.07 5.46 9.25
N GLU A 43 4.12 5.74 10.53
CA GLU A 43 3.09 5.33 11.47
C GLU A 43 2.49 6.58 12.13
N ASP A 44 1.19 6.75 11.98
CA ASP A 44 0.45 7.83 12.63
C ASP A 44 -0.24 7.28 13.88
N GLU A 45 -0.46 8.19 14.85
CA GLU A 45 -1.21 7.81 16.04
C GLU A 45 -2.69 7.75 15.73
N LEU A 46 -3.33 6.63 16.09
CA LEU A 46 -4.77 6.48 15.99
C LEU A 46 -5.38 6.50 17.38
N PRO A 47 -6.67 6.90 17.51
CA PRO A 47 -7.37 6.76 18.78
C PRO A 47 -7.35 5.32 19.25
N GLU A 48 -7.22 5.12 20.56
CA GLU A 48 -7.08 3.79 21.16
C GLU A 48 -8.23 2.85 20.83
N ASP A 49 -9.41 3.38 20.64
CA ASP A 49 -10.61 2.56 20.39
C ASP A 49 -10.96 2.45 18.90
N SER A 50 -10.06 2.81 18.02
CA SER A 50 -10.32 2.76 16.59
C SER A 50 -10.50 1.34 16.06
N GLY A 51 -9.79 0.39 16.62
CA GLY A 51 -9.80 -1.00 16.15
C GLY A 51 -9.18 -1.18 14.77
N ARG A 52 -8.54 -0.14 14.23
CA ARG A 52 -8.00 -0.16 12.87
C ARG A 52 -6.51 0.19 12.89
N GLU A 53 -5.76 -0.61 13.60
CA GLU A 53 -4.33 -0.36 13.79
C GLU A 53 -3.56 -0.25 12.47
N LEU A 54 -3.93 -1.03 11.46
CA LEU A 54 -3.23 -1.00 10.18
C LEU A 54 -3.46 0.29 9.41
N ASP A 55 -4.57 1.01 9.67
CA ASP A 55 -4.81 2.31 9.05
C ASP A 55 -3.80 3.36 9.49
N ALA A 56 -3.08 3.12 10.59
CA ALA A 56 -2.06 4.06 11.05
C ALA A 56 -0.82 4.07 10.14
N TYR A 57 -0.68 3.08 9.28
CA TYR A 57 0.51 2.96 8.45
C TYR A 57 0.28 3.58 7.08
N THR A 58 1.26 4.39 6.66
CA THR A 58 1.32 4.98 5.33
C THR A 58 2.66 4.59 4.73
N TYR A 59 2.67 4.31 3.44
CA TYR A 59 3.85 3.78 2.78
C TYR A 59 4.26 4.66 1.61
N ARG A 60 5.56 4.92 1.51
CA ARG A 60 6.13 5.53 0.32
C ARG A 60 6.62 4.40 -0.57
N LEU A 61 6.24 4.45 -1.84
CA LEU A 61 6.48 3.36 -2.77
C LEU A 61 7.30 3.81 -3.96
N ARG A 62 8.02 2.86 -4.53
CA ARG A 62 8.75 3.05 -5.78
C ARG A 62 8.33 1.93 -6.74
N PRO A 63 7.92 2.25 -7.97
CA PRO A 63 7.64 1.19 -8.94
C PRO A 63 8.87 0.30 -9.14
N VAL A 64 8.65 -1.01 -9.34
CA VAL A 64 9.76 -1.96 -9.44
C VAL A 64 10.66 -1.70 -10.64
N ASN A 65 10.14 -1.04 -11.67
CA ASN A 65 10.89 -0.79 -12.91
C ASN A 65 11.47 0.61 -13.00
N THR A 66 11.46 1.37 -11.91
CA THR A 66 12.04 2.71 -11.89
C THR A 66 12.63 2.98 -10.51
N ASP A 67 13.60 3.91 -10.45
CA ASP A 67 14.21 4.33 -9.19
C ASP A 67 13.52 5.55 -8.58
N THR A 68 12.51 6.10 -9.26
CA THR A 68 11.83 7.31 -8.80
C THR A 68 10.63 6.96 -7.95
N PRO A 69 10.58 7.43 -6.69
CA PRO A 69 9.41 7.18 -5.84
C PRO A 69 8.15 7.82 -6.43
N LEU A 70 7.00 7.22 -6.13
CA LEU A 70 5.73 7.81 -6.51
C LEU A 70 5.49 9.10 -5.72
N PRO A 71 4.81 10.09 -6.32
CA PRO A 71 4.60 11.39 -5.66
C PRO A 71 3.57 11.35 -4.54
N VAL A 72 2.91 10.22 -4.32
CA VAL A 72 1.88 10.08 -3.30
C VAL A 72 2.21 8.90 -2.41
N GLU A 73 1.71 8.96 -1.17
CA GLU A 73 1.84 7.87 -0.21
C GLU A 73 0.54 7.09 -0.19
N PHE A 74 0.62 5.80 0.13
CA PHE A 74 -0.53 4.91 0.13
C PHE A 74 -0.72 4.31 1.52
N ARG A 75 -1.97 4.10 1.88
CA ARG A 75 -2.31 3.48 3.16
C ARG A 75 -2.24 1.96 3.02
N HIS A 76 -2.17 1.29 4.16
CA HIS A 76 -2.05 -0.17 4.18
C HIS A 76 -3.11 -0.87 3.34
N PHE A 77 -4.37 -0.41 3.43
CA PHE A 77 -5.48 -1.05 2.73
C PHE A 77 -5.55 -0.72 1.24
N ASP A 78 -4.71 0.17 0.77
CA ASP A 78 -4.58 0.44 -0.67
C ASP A 78 -3.57 -0.50 -1.34
N LEU A 79 -2.94 -1.38 -0.56
CA LEU A 79 -1.87 -2.25 -1.04
C LEU A 79 -2.21 -3.70 -0.78
N VAL A 80 -1.76 -4.56 -1.68
CA VAL A 80 -1.82 -6.01 -1.50
C VAL A 80 -0.42 -6.57 -1.70
N PRO A 81 -0.11 -7.77 -1.17
CA PRO A 81 1.21 -8.36 -1.39
C PRO A 81 1.51 -8.50 -2.88
N GLY A 82 2.73 -8.13 -3.26
CA GLY A 82 3.16 -8.28 -4.64
C GLY A 82 3.34 -9.74 -5.02
N SER A 83 3.30 -10.00 -6.32
CA SER A 83 3.40 -11.36 -6.85
C SER A 83 4.83 -11.74 -7.20
N GLY A 84 5.77 -11.01 -6.70
CA GLY A 84 7.17 -11.20 -7.04
C GLY A 84 7.88 -12.36 -6.43
#